data_a84aa6609479809ef7d72d9f41e18e76
#
_entry.id   a84aa6609479809ef7d72d9f41e18e76
#
_cell.length_a   1.000
_cell.length_b   1.000
_cell.length_c   1.000
_cell.angle_alpha   90.00
_cell.angle_beta   90.00
_cell.angle_gamma   90.00
#
_symmetry.space_group_name_H-M   'P 1'
#
loop_
_entity.id
_entity.type
_entity.pdbx_description
1 polymer ?
#
loop_
_entity_poly.entity_id
_entity_poly.type
_entity_poly.pdbx_seq_one_letter_code
_entity_poly.pdbx_strand_id
1 'polypeptide(L)'
;MPALLNRAFSSALTLSLLLAAALSLQSCSTDPGPETESASLSNVIASPNDKRQYRHVQLSNKLDVLLISDPQADKSAASLDVYVGSYQNPKDREGLAHFLEHMLFLGTEQYPEPGEYQTFIAEHGGNHNAGTGLEHTNYFFDIDAQYLEQALDRFAPFFHSPNFDAKYVDRERNAVESEYRLKIKDDGRRQWDVLQEQVDASHPMSKFTVGNLETLADLKDRPVRAELLELYQQYYSANLMKLVVLGTESLDQLEAMVVPRFSAIANYDTEVEIHGSQLISEKKLPLLIEVEPLKELREISISFQLPKMKPYWRIKPAQYLAALIGHEGQGSLLQLLKDQGWAESLSAGAGLEDRSSSLFSIDIGLTPEGYKQRKQLTRLVFAWIETVRSNGIEAWRYDERASLAAMAFRFQEKQNSMGYVSSLASLMHQYPTADVLRAG
;
A
#
# COMPACT_ATOMS: atom_id res chain seq x y z
N MET A 1 66.49 12.12 2.80
CA MET A 1 67.69 12.21 3.64
C MET A 1 67.31 12.75 5.00
N PRO A 2 67.86 12.32 6.12
CA PRO A 2 68.06 10.94 6.61
C PRO A 2 67.28 10.73 7.91
N ALA A 3 66.89 9.57 8.27
CA ALA A 3 67.64 8.49 8.96
C ALA A 3 67.52 8.50 10.50
N LEU A 4 67.08 7.34 11.00
CA LEU A 4 67.71 6.44 12.00
C LEU A 4 67.51 6.87 13.47
N LEU A 5 67.29 6.06 14.43
CA LEU A 5 67.63 4.69 14.86
C LEU A 5 66.87 4.34 16.13
N ASN A 6 66.27 3.15 16.26
CA ASN A 6 66.71 1.99 17.05
C ASN A 6 66.88 2.08 18.57
N ARG A 7 66.26 1.14 19.27
CA ARG A 7 66.72 0.11 20.24
C ARG A 7 65.63 -0.19 21.25
N ALA A 8 65.04 -1.32 21.36
CA ALA A 8 65.40 -2.69 21.77
C ALA A 8 66.02 -2.79 23.21
N PHE A 9 65.35 -3.58 24.03
CA PHE A 9 65.87 -4.49 25.08
C PHE A 9 64.68 -4.92 25.94
N SER A 10 64.18 -6.13 25.98
CA SER A 10 64.68 -7.44 26.39
C SER A 10 64.64 -7.73 27.91
N SER A 11 64.09 -8.91 28.21
CA SER A 11 64.28 -9.78 29.40
C SER A 11 63.26 -9.61 30.52
N ALA A 12 62.77 -10.59 31.24
CA ALA A 12 62.79 -12.05 31.23
C ALA A 12 61.83 -12.56 32.32
N LEU A 13 61.22 -13.68 32.09
CA LEU A 13 60.92 -14.81 32.96
C LEU A 13 60.77 -14.62 34.48
N THR A 14 59.61 -15.03 35.04
CA THR A 14 59.60 -15.98 36.18
C THR A 14 58.30 -16.80 36.17
N LEU A 15 58.52 -18.08 36.27
CA LEU A 15 57.59 -19.20 36.39
C LEU A 15 57.17 -19.34 37.87
N SER A 16 55.86 -19.50 38.15
CA SER A 16 55.42 -20.10 39.41
C SER A 16 54.16 -20.91 39.18
N LEU A 17 54.29 -22.23 39.21
CA LEU A 17 53.22 -23.21 39.39
C LEU A 17 52.57 -23.04 40.77
N LEU A 18 51.23 -23.06 40.80
CA LEU A 18 50.48 -23.58 41.95
C LEU A 18 49.23 -24.30 41.45
N LEU A 19 49.20 -25.59 41.70
CA LEU A 19 48.12 -26.56 41.51
C LEU A 19 47.02 -26.28 42.55
N ALA A 20 45.75 -26.15 42.13
CA ALA A 20 44.62 -26.36 43.02
C ALA A 20 43.38 -26.89 42.25
N ALA A 21 43.12 -28.10 42.59
CA ALA A 21 41.88 -28.92 42.56
C ALA A 21 40.69 -28.46 41.75
N ALA A 22 40.31 -29.34 40.83
CA ALA A 22 39.02 -29.40 40.11
C ALA A 22 37.86 -29.67 41.09
N LEU A 23 36.85 -28.81 41.03
CA LEU A 23 35.46 -29.18 41.38
C LEU A 23 34.61 -28.95 40.11
N SER A 24 34.27 -30.06 39.49
CA SER A 24 33.32 -30.12 38.36
C SER A 24 31.93 -29.82 38.90
N LEU A 25 31.43 -28.60 38.63
CA LEU A 25 30.00 -28.29 38.60
C LEU A 25 29.54 -28.47 37.15
N GLN A 26 28.86 -29.58 36.87
CA GLN A 26 28.05 -29.76 35.67
C GLN A 26 26.90 -28.77 35.77
N SER A 27 27.05 -27.62 35.12
CA SER A 27 25.94 -26.74 34.75
C SER A 27 25.21 -27.41 33.62
N CYS A 28 23.97 -27.84 33.83
CA CYS A 28 23.03 -28.11 32.73
C CYS A 28 22.89 -26.85 31.90
N SER A 29 23.53 -26.82 30.76
CA SER A 29 23.19 -25.86 29.71
C SER A 29 21.84 -26.30 29.10
N THR A 30 20.75 -25.67 29.51
CA THR A 30 19.56 -25.58 28.69
C THR A 30 19.96 -24.78 27.47
N ASP A 31 20.07 -25.42 26.33
CA ASP A 31 20.14 -24.73 25.03
C ASP A 31 18.96 -23.74 24.98
N PRO A 32 19.21 -22.43 24.86
CA PRO A 32 18.14 -21.53 24.49
C PRO A 32 17.79 -21.88 23.05
N GLY A 33 16.54 -22.32 22.82
CA GLY A 33 15.99 -22.41 21.46
C GLY A 33 16.26 -21.10 20.70
N PRO A 34 16.19 -21.09 19.37
CA PRO A 34 16.49 -19.90 18.58
C PRO A 34 15.71 -18.71 19.11
N GLU A 35 16.41 -17.76 19.72
CA GLU A 35 15.84 -16.47 20.10
C GLU A 35 15.37 -15.80 18.81
N THR A 36 14.06 -15.68 18.65
CA THR A 36 13.45 -14.91 17.59
C THR A 36 13.63 -13.43 17.93
N GLU A 37 14.81 -12.88 17.59
CA GLU A 37 15.09 -11.46 17.84
C GLU A 37 14.25 -10.59 16.92
N SER A 38 13.37 -9.78 17.51
CA SER A 38 12.79 -8.60 16.87
C SER A 38 13.65 -7.39 17.26
N ALA A 39 14.07 -6.58 16.27
CA ALA A 39 14.78 -5.34 16.53
C ALA A 39 13.78 -4.17 16.51
N SER A 40 13.65 -3.44 17.62
CA SER A 40 12.91 -2.17 17.65
C SER A 40 13.67 -1.11 16.85
N LEU A 41 13.06 -0.57 15.76
CA LEU A 41 13.79 0.23 14.77
C LEU A 41 13.60 1.74 14.91
N SER A 42 12.42 2.23 15.26
CA SER A 42 12.15 3.68 15.26
C SER A 42 10.97 4.08 16.13
N ASN A 43 11.05 5.29 16.69
CA ASN A 43 9.91 5.91 17.36
C ASN A 43 8.97 6.49 16.30
N VAL A 44 7.72 6.04 16.30
CA VAL A 44 6.67 6.57 15.43
C VAL A 44 6.23 7.94 15.95
N ILE A 45 6.17 8.94 15.06
CA ILE A 45 5.77 10.30 15.40
C ILE A 45 4.25 10.40 15.37
N ALA A 46 3.63 10.29 16.56
CA ALA A 46 2.19 10.41 16.74
C ALA A 46 1.75 11.85 17.02
N SER A 47 0.47 12.13 16.79
CA SER A 47 -0.15 13.38 17.22
C SER A 47 -0.04 13.55 18.74
N PRO A 48 0.19 14.78 19.25
CA PRO A 48 0.17 15.03 20.70
C PRO A 48 -1.14 14.65 21.40
N ASN A 49 -2.24 14.55 20.66
CA ASN A 49 -3.56 14.18 21.18
C ASN A 49 -3.83 12.67 21.05
N ASP A 50 -2.99 11.93 20.35
CA ASP A 50 -3.10 10.49 20.22
C ASP A 50 -2.60 9.81 21.50
N LYS A 51 -3.44 8.96 22.09
CA LYS A 51 -3.13 8.24 23.33
C LYS A 51 -2.68 6.80 23.09
N ARG A 52 -2.71 6.34 21.84
CA ARG A 52 -2.24 5.02 21.46
C ARG A 52 -0.72 4.93 21.61
N GLN A 53 -0.24 3.73 21.86
CA GLN A 53 1.19 3.44 21.87
C GLN A 53 1.55 2.71 20.58
N TYR A 54 2.75 2.99 20.07
CA TYR A 54 3.23 2.47 18.81
C TYR A 54 4.61 1.84 19.00
N ARG A 55 4.83 0.70 18.33
CA ARG A 55 6.15 0.07 18.25
C ARG A 55 6.39 -0.42 16.84
N HIS A 56 7.47 0.06 16.22
CA HIS A 56 7.94 -0.46 14.95
C HIS A 56 9.04 -1.49 15.21
N VAL A 57 8.81 -2.73 14.74
CA VAL A 57 9.79 -3.82 14.84
C VAL A 57 10.00 -4.44 13.46
N GLN A 58 11.20 -4.99 13.24
CA GLN A 58 11.46 -5.85 12.09
C GLN A 58 11.74 -7.26 12.61
N LEU A 59 11.03 -8.23 12.07
CA LEU A 59 11.24 -9.63 12.40
C LEU A 59 12.53 -10.17 11.74
N SER A 60 13.04 -11.30 12.23
CA SER A 60 14.25 -11.94 11.69
C SER A 60 14.16 -12.28 10.20
N ASN A 61 12.94 -12.51 9.69
CA ASN A 61 12.67 -12.73 8.27
C ASN A 61 12.53 -11.44 7.44
N LYS A 62 12.85 -10.27 8.02
CA LYS A 62 12.73 -8.92 7.43
C LYS A 62 11.30 -8.41 7.21
N LEU A 63 10.29 -9.05 7.78
CA LEU A 63 8.94 -8.48 7.81
C LEU A 63 8.95 -7.24 8.72
N ASP A 64 8.51 -6.09 8.19
CA ASP A 64 8.29 -4.89 8.99
C ASP A 64 6.90 -4.92 9.63
N VAL A 65 6.86 -4.68 10.94
CA VAL A 65 5.65 -4.73 11.75
C VAL A 65 5.45 -3.44 12.51
N LEU A 66 4.26 -2.88 12.45
CA LEU A 66 3.80 -1.78 13.29
C LEU A 66 2.76 -2.29 14.28
N LEU A 67 3.10 -2.31 15.56
CA LEU A 67 2.20 -2.67 16.66
C LEU A 67 1.55 -1.41 17.23
N ILE A 68 0.26 -1.47 17.47
CA ILE A 68 -0.55 -0.36 17.99
C ILE A 68 -1.36 -0.85 19.19
N SER A 69 -1.02 -0.35 20.38
CA SER A 69 -1.78 -0.60 21.60
C SER A 69 -2.79 0.53 21.82
N ASP A 70 -4.08 0.20 21.76
CA ASP A 70 -5.20 1.09 22.04
C ASP A 70 -6.17 0.45 23.03
N PRO A 71 -5.97 0.62 24.35
CA PRO A 71 -6.88 0.05 25.36
C PRO A 71 -8.34 0.51 25.26
N GLN A 72 -8.64 1.49 24.42
CA GLN A 72 -9.98 2.02 24.16
C GLN A 72 -10.49 1.68 22.75
N ALA A 73 -9.85 0.73 22.06
CA ALA A 73 -10.35 0.25 20.78
C ALA A 73 -11.65 -0.56 20.96
N ASP A 74 -12.64 -0.27 20.13
CA ASP A 74 -13.88 -1.05 20.10
C ASP A 74 -13.64 -2.46 19.55
N LYS A 75 -12.71 -2.56 18.59
CA LYS A 75 -12.28 -3.80 17.94
C LYS A 75 -10.78 -3.81 17.75
N SER A 76 -10.19 -4.99 17.84
CA SER A 76 -8.85 -5.26 17.35
C SER A 76 -8.85 -5.47 15.85
N ALA A 77 -7.72 -5.23 15.18
CA ALA A 77 -7.61 -5.34 13.74
C ALA A 77 -6.18 -5.69 13.32
N ALA A 78 -6.04 -6.34 12.17
CA ALA A 78 -4.75 -6.53 11.53
C ALA A 78 -4.84 -6.33 10.01
N SER A 79 -3.74 -5.87 9.43
CA SER A 79 -3.58 -5.77 7.99
C SER A 79 -2.17 -6.16 7.59
N LEU A 80 -2.06 -6.99 6.56
CA LEU A 80 -0.81 -7.30 5.89
C LEU A 80 -0.90 -6.87 4.44
N ASP A 81 -0.01 -5.98 4.05
CA ASP A 81 0.11 -5.45 2.69
C ASP A 81 1.37 -6.02 2.04
N VAL A 82 1.18 -6.68 0.90
CA VAL A 82 2.24 -7.25 0.08
C VAL A 82 2.54 -6.29 -1.06
N TYR A 83 3.80 -5.89 -1.26
CA TYR A 83 4.22 -4.94 -2.31
C TYR A 83 4.23 -5.57 -3.71
N VAL A 84 3.16 -6.25 -4.04
CA VAL A 84 2.89 -6.96 -5.30
C VAL A 84 1.43 -6.77 -5.67
N GLY A 85 1.16 -6.41 -6.92
CA GLY A 85 -0.17 -6.21 -7.44
C GLY A 85 -0.27 -6.61 -8.91
N SER A 86 -1.24 -6.05 -9.62
CA SER A 86 -1.49 -6.38 -11.02
C SER A 86 -0.33 -6.05 -11.97
N TYR A 87 0.62 -5.18 -11.56
CA TYR A 87 1.83 -4.90 -12.34
C TYR A 87 2.71 -6.14 -12.51
N GLN A 88 2.68 -7.09 -11.59
CA GLN A 88 3.42 -8.34 -11.63
C GLN A 88 2.71 -9.43 -12.45
N ASN A 89 1.49 -9.19 -12.95
CA ASN A 89 0.85 -10.15 -13.84
C ASN A 89 1.73 -10.40 -15.08
N PRO A 90 1.93 -11.67 -15.50
CA PRO A 90 2.46 -11.97 -16.83
C PRO A 90 1.56 -11.36 -17.91
N LYS A 91 2.13 -10.97 -19.06
CA LYS A 91 1.38 -10.31 -20.14
C LYS A 91 0.22 -11.14 -20.70
N ASP A 92 0.34 -12.45 -20.63
CA ASP A 92 -0.65 -13.41 -21.10
C ASP A 92 -1.45 -14.06 -19.94
N ARG A 93 -1.39 -13.44 -18.74
CA ARG A 93 -2.09 -13.86 -17.51
C ARG A 93 -2.62 -12.66 -16.73
N GLU A 94 -3.34 -11.81 -17.41
CA GLU A 94 -3.93 -10.62 -16.80
C GLU A 94 -4.97 -11.01 -15.74
N GLY A 95 -4.90 -10.36 -14.56
CA GLY A 95 -5.75 -10.67 -13.41
C GLY A 95 -5.21 -11.77 -12.49
N LEU A 96 -4.00 -12.32 -12.73
CA LEU A 96 -3.44 -13.42 -11.93
C LEU A 96 -3.23 -13.02 -10.46
N ALA A 97 -2.77 -11.79 -10.18
CA ALA A 97 -2.58 -11.31 -8.81
C ALA A 97 -3.93 -11.17 -8.05
N HIS A 98 -4.98 -10.74 -8.72
CA HIS A 98 -6.33 -10.68 -8.17
C HIS A 98 -6.89 -12.10 -7.94
N PHE A 99 -6.65 -13.00 -8.86
CA PHE A 99 -7.02 -14.40 -8.68
C PHE A 99 -6.26 -15.07 -7.52
N LEU A 100 -4.98 -14.73 -7.32
CA LEU A 100 -4.19 -15.17 -6.16
C LEU A 100 -4.81 -14.67 -4.85
N GLU A 101 -5.27 -13.41 -4.80
CA GLU A 101 -5.98 -12.86 -3.65
C GLU A 101 -7.17 -13.75 -3.26
N HIS A 102 -8.03 -14.09 -4.21
CA HIS A 102 -9.18 -14.98 -3.99
C HIS A 102 -8.79 -16.35 -3.44
N MET A 103 -7.75 -16.95 -4.04
CA MET A 103 -7.33 -18.30 -3.71
C MET A 103 -6.73 -18.43 -2.29
N LEU A 104 -6.18 -17.35 -1.72
CA LEU A 104 -5.64 -17.35 -0.36
C LEU A 104 -6.70 -17.56 0.74
N PHE A 105 -7.95 -17.20 0.46
CA PHE A 105 -9.05 -17.39 1.42
C PHE A 105 -9.60 -18.83 1.44
N LEU A 106 -9.05 -19.75 0.65
CA LEU A 106 -9.64 -21.08 0.44
C LEU A 106 -9.03 -22.18 1.29
N GLY A 107 -8.36 -21.81 2.36
CA GLY A 107 -7.80 -22.73 3.33
C GLY A 107 -6.29 -22.78 3.34
N THR A 108 -5.76 -23.15 4.47
CA THR A 108 -4.35 -23.30 4.79
C THR A 108 -4.06 -24.69 5.32
N GLU A 109 -2.80 -25.08 5.50
CA GLU A 109 -2.47 -26.37 6.10
C GLU A 109 -3.09 -26.54 7.48
N GLN A 110 -3.11 -25.49 8.29
CA GLN A 110 -3.66 -25.52 9.66
C GLN A 110 -5.20 -25.43 9.68
N TYR A 111 -5.80 -24.69 8.76
CA TYR A 111 -7.24 -24.48 8.63
C TYR A 111 -7.68 -24.81 7.20
N PRO A 112 -7.83 -26.11 6.85
CA PRO A 112 -7.99 -26.55 5.47
C PRO A 112 -9.39 -26.31 4.88
N GLU A 113 -10.41 -26.05 5.71
CA GLU A 113 -11.77 -25.87 5.23
C GLU A 113 -12.00 -24.46 4.67
N PRO A 114 -12.42 -24.32 3.40
CA PRO A 114 -12.78 -23.04 2.83
C PRO A 114 -13.93 -22.37 3.58
N GLY A 115 -13.76 -21.10 3.89
CA GLY A 115 -14.75 -20.33 4.64
C GLY A 115 -14.62 -20.40 6.15
N GLU A 116 -13.72 -21.22 6.70
CA GLU A 116 -13.49 -21.30 8.15
C GLU A 116 -13.02 -19.95 8.70
N TYR A 117 -12.03 -19.34 8.07
CA TYR A 117 -11.55 -18.01 8.44
C TYR A 117 -12.67 -16.97 8.40
N GLN A 118 -13.42 -16.91 7.31
CA GLN A 118 -14.53 -15.96 7.14
C GLN A 118 -15.62 -16.16 8.21
N THR A 119 -15.96 -17.42 8.46
CA THR A 119 -16.95 -17.80 9.48
C THR A 119 -16.46 -17.40 10.87
N PHE A 120 -15.20 -17.71 11.22
CA PHE A 120 -14.63 -17.34 12.50
C PHE A 120 -14.67 -15.82 12.74
N ILE A 121 -14.22 -15.02 11.76
CA ILE A 121 -14.25 -13.56 11.86
C ILE A 121 -15.68 -13.05 12.06
N ALA A 122 -16.64 -13.54 11.26
CA ALA A 122 -18.04 -13.11 11.32
C ALA A 122 -18.73 -13.50 12.64
N GLU A 123 -18.52 -14.71 13.13
CA GLU A 123 -19.10 -15.21 14.39
C GLU A 123 -18.57 -14.46 15.63
N HIS A 124 -17.39 -13.83 15.50
CA HIS A 124 -16.78 -13.04 16.58
C HIS A 124 -16.84 -11.54 16.32
N GLY A 125 -17.92 -11.09 15.65
CA GLY A 125 -18.26 -9.68 15.48
C GLY A 125 -17.39 -8.93 14.47
N GLY A 126 -16.54 -9.64 13.71
CA GLY A 126 -15.58 -9.05 12.81
C GLY A 126 -16.04 -8.90 11.35
N ASN A 127 -15.21 -8.23 10.59
CA ASN A 127 -15.26 -8.12 9.14
C ASN A 127 -13.88 -8.39 8.59
N HIS A 128 -13.81 -8.87 7.36
CA HIS A 128 -12.56 -9.07 6.62
C HIS A 128 -12.74 -8.62 5.18
N ASN A 129 -11.65 -8.27 4.56
CA ASN A 129 -11.61 -8.03 3.12
C ASN A 129 -10.15 -8.14 2.63
N ALA A 130 -9.99 -8.05 1.30
CA ALA A 130 -8.72 -7.83 0.65
C ALA A 130 -8.92 -6.94 -0.57
N GLY A 131 -7.83 -6.53 -1.19
CA GLY A 131 -7.89 -5.76 -2.42
C GLY A 131 -6.56 -5.76 -3.14
N THR A 132 -6.61 -6.08 -4.43
CA THR A 132 -5.46 -6.06 -5.33
C THR A 132 -5.44 -4.75 -6.10
N GLY A 133 -4.43 -3.93 -5.81
CA GLY A 133 -4.12 -2.72 -6.55
C GLY A 133 -3.16 -2.95 -7.71
N LEU A 134 -2.63 -1.84 -8.24
CA LEU A 134 -1.62 -1.91 -9.32
C LEU A 134 -0.30 -2.49 -8.81
N GLU A 135 0.14 -2.09 -7.62
CA GLU A 135 1.47 -2.35 -7.09
C GLU A 135 1.50 -3.10 -5.76
N HIS A 136 0.36 -3.31 -5.13
CA HIS A 136 0.26 -3.99 -3.84
C HIS A 136 -1.07 -4.71 -3.68
N THR A 137 -1.10 -5.74 -2.82
CA THR A 137 -2.29 -6.48 -2.42
C THR A 137 -2.40 -6.43 -0.90
N ASN A 138 -3.52 -5.93 -0.39
CA ASN A 138 -3.75 -5.72 1.03
C ASN A 138 -4.80 -6.70 1.54
N TYR A 139 -4.52 -7.39 2.65
CA TYR A 139 -5.40 -8.31 3.36
C TYR A 139 -5.64 -7.76 4.75
N PHE A 140 -6.89 -7.70 5.21
CA PHE A 140 -7.21 -7.08 6.48
C PHE A 140 -8.48 -7.60 7.11
N PHE A 141 -8.55 -7.49 8.44
CA PHE A 141 -9.73 -7.79 9.22
C PHE A 141 -9.84 -6.90 10.45
N ASP A 142 -11.05 -6.81 11.01
CA ASP A 142 -11.32 -6.45 12.39
C ASP A 142 -12.04 -7.59 13.11
N ILE A 143 -12.01 -7.57 14.45
CA ILE A 143 -12.65 -8.60 15.28
C ILE A 143 -12.85 -8.06 16.70
N ASP A 144 -13.76 -8.63 17.48
CA ASP A 144 -13.86 -8.35 18.91
C ASP A 144 -12.52 -8.63 19.61
N ALA A 145 -12.07 -7.71 20.47
CA ALA A 145 -10.69 -7.66 20.97
C ALA A 145 -10.20 -8.98 21.59
N GLN A 146 -11.07 -9.69 22.32
CA GLN A 146 -10.74 -10.95 22.99
C GLN A 146 -10.38 -12.10 22.03
N TYR A 147 -10.62 -11.95 20.72
CA TYR A 147 -10.39 -12.98 19.72
C TYR A 147 -9.23 -12.63 18.76
N LEU A 148 -8.49 -11.55 19.03
CA LEU A 148 -7.37 -11.12 18.15
C LEU A 148 -6.34 -12.23 17.95
N GLU A 149 -5.93 -12.90 19.01
CA GLU A 149 -4.89 -13.93 18.93
C GLU A 149 -5.32 -15.10 18.02
N GLN A 150 -6.57 -15.58 18.19
CA GLN A 150 -7.13 -16.66 17.37
C GLN A 150 -7.36 -16.23 15.91
N ALA A 151 -7.66 -14.96 15.67
CA ALA A 151 -7.76 -14.43 14.32
C ALA A 151 -6.39 -14.36 13.64
N LEU A 152 -5.33 -13.94 14.37
CA LEU A 152 -3.96 -13.96 13.87
C LEU A 152 -3.47 -15.38 13.57
N ASP A 153 -3.86 -16.40 14.34
CA ASP A 153 -3.57 -17.81 14.07
C ASP A 153 -4.12 -18.29 12.72
N ARG A 154 -5.25 -17.72 12.29
CA ARG A 154 -5.89 -18.05 11.01
C ARG A 154 -5.36 -17.19 9.85
N PHE A 155 -4.97 -15.98 10.15
CA PHE A 155 -4.54 -14.99 9.16
C PHE A 155 -3.10 -15.21 8.71
N ALA A 156 -2.18 -15.47 9.64
CA ALA A 156 -0.77 -15.63 9.33
C ALA A 156 -0.48 -16.79 8.34
N PRO A 157 -1.16 -17.96 8.41
CA PRO A 157 -0.96 -19.06 7.46
C PRO A 157 -1.25 -18.73 5.99
N PHE A 158 -1.99 -17.67 5.67
CA PHE A 158 -2.18 -17.21 4.29
C PHE A 158 -0.83 -16.91 3.62
N PHE A 159 0.14 -16.46 4.40
CA PHE A 159 1.42 -15.95 3.91
C PHE A 159 2.58 -16.96 4.04
N HIS A 160 2.35 -18.14 4.61
CA HIS A 160 3.41 -19.16 4.73
C HIS A 160 2.97 -20.59 4.41
N SER A 161 1.69 -20.93 4.49
CA SER A 161 1.20 -22.31 4.25
C SER A 161 -0.21 -22.37 3.64
N PRO A 162 -0.51 -21.58 2.58
CA PRO A 162 -1.79 -21.70 1.88
C PRO A 162 -1.88 -23.00 1.07
N ASN A 163 -3.07 -23.62 1.00
CA ASN A 163 -3.27 -24.89 0.31
C ASN A 163 -3.34 -24.75 -1.21
N PHE A 164 -3.90 -23.67 -1.73
CA PHE A 164 -4.19 -23.50 -3.16
C PHE A 164 -4.79 -24.77 -3.81
N ASP A 165 -5.81 -25.33 -3.17
CA ASP A 165 -6.39 -26.62 -3.59
C ASP A 165 -6.98 -26.53 -5.01
N ALA A 166 -6.53 -27.43 -5.88
CA ALA A 166 -6.92 -27.47 -7.30
C ALA A 166 -8.44 -27.59 -7.52
N LYS A 167 -9.15 -28.25 -6.60
CA LYS A 167 -10.62 -28.44 -6.71
C LYS A 167 -11.42 -27.15 -6.62
N TYR A 168 -10.81 -26.04 -6.13
CA TYR A 168 -11.50 -24.75 -6.01
C TYR A 168 -11.15 -23.75 -7.12
N VAL A 169 -10.17 -24.05 -7.96
CA VAL A 169 -9.69 -23.16 -9.03
C VAL A 169 -10.82 -22.71 -9.94
N ASP A 170 -11.62 -23.64 -10.45
CA ASP A 170 -12.72 -23.31 -11.37
C ASP A 170 -13.85 -22.53 -10.67
N ARG A 171 -14.12 -22.82 -9.41
CA ARG A 171 -15.08 -22.05 -8.63
C ARG A 171 -14.65 -20.58 -8.51
N GLU A 172 -13.39 -20.33 -8.15
CA GLU A 172 -12.89 -18.97 -7.96
C GLU A 172 -12.69 -18.22 -9.29
N ARG A 173 -12.33 -18.91 -10.38
CA ARG A 173 -12.36 -18.30 -11.73
C ARG A 173 -13.74 -17.79 -12.08
N ASN A 174 -14.80 -18.55 -11.75
CA ASN A 174 -16.18 -18.11 -11.95
C ASN A 174 -16.59 -16.97 -11.01
N ALA A 175 -16.03 -16.89 -9.78
CA ALA A 175 -16.27 -15.76 -8.89
C ALA A 175 -15.65 -14.47 -9.47
N VAL A 176 -14.40 -14.51 -9.94
CA VAL A 176 -13.73 -13.39 -10.62
C VAL A 176 -14.50 -12.96 -11.87
N GLU A 177 -14.97 -13.91 -12.70
CA GLU A 177 -15.80 -13.60 -13.87
C GLU A 177 -17.10 -12.89 -13.48
N SER A 178 -17.75 -13.34 -12.40
CA SER A 178 -18.99 -12.74 -11.91
C SER A 178 -18.76 -11.32 -11.43
N GLU A 179 -17.65 -11.07 -10.74
CA GLU A 179 -17.24 -9.76 -10.30
C GLU A 179 -16.92 -8.82 -11.48
N TYR A 180 -16.20 -9.30 -12.48
CA TYR A 180 -15.94 -8.56 -13.71
C TYR A 180 -17.24 -8.14 -14.39
N ARG A 181 -18.19 -9.09 -14.56
CA ARG A 181 -19.50 -8.82 -15.21
C ARG A 181 -20.36 -7.82 -14.44
N LEU A 182 -20.30 -7.82 -13.11
CA LEU A 182 -21.03 -6.83 -12.31
C LEU A 182 -20.51 -5.40 -12.55
N LYS A 183 -19.23 -5.25 -12.84
CA LYS A 183 -18.56 -3.95 -12.95
C LYS A 183 -18.41 -3.44 -14.40
N ILE A 184 -18.68 -4.27 -15.41
CA ILE A 184 -18.48 -3.91 -16.83
C ILE A 184 -19.35 -2.73 -17.30
N LYS A 185 -20.46 -2.44 -16.60
CA LYS A 185 -21.36 -1.32 -16.87
C LYS A 185 -21.13 -0.10 -15.98
N ASP A 186 -20.09 -0.12 -15.15
CA ASP A 186 -19.70 1.03 -14.34
C ASP A 186 -18.90 2.02 -15.20
N ASP A 187 -19.36 3.28 -15.28
CA ASP A 187 -18.73 4.29 -16.13
C ASP A 187 -17.30 4.63 -15.70
N GLY A 188 -17.00 4.59 -14.39
CA GLY A 188 -15.63 4.81 -13.90
C GLY A 188 -14.67 3.68 -14.34
N ARG A 189 -15.13 2.42 -14.29
CA ARG A 189 -14.35 1.27 -14.79
C ARG A 189 -14.13 1.33 -16.30
N ARG A 190 -15.13 1.76 -17.05
CA ARG A 190 -15.02 1.94 -18.52
C ARG A 190 -14.03 3.07 -18.87
N GLN A 191 -14.07 4.18 -18.14
CA GLN A 191 -13.08 5.26 -18.31
C GLN A 191 -11.67 4.79 -17.99
N TRP A 192 -11.52 4.00 -16.93
CA TRP A 192 -10.25 3.39 -16.56
C TRP A 192 -9.70 2.47 -17.66
N ASP A 193 -10.53 1.60 -18.19
CA ASP A 193 -10.18 0.66 -19.26
C ASP A 193 -9.72 1.42 -20.53
N VAL A 194 -10.48 2.44 -20.94
CA VAL A 194 -10.10 3.30 -22.07
C VAL A 194 -8.76 4.03 -21.81
N LEU A 195 -8.51 4.48 -20.59
CA LEU A 195 -7.21 5.07 -20.23
C LEU A 195 -6.09 4.04 -20.34
N GLN A 196 -6.29 2.82 -19.83
CA GLN A 196 -5.29 1.74 -19.91
C GLN A 196 -4.92 1.41 -21.37
N GLU A 197 -5.87 1.42 -22.31
CA GLU A 197 -5.61 1.24 -23.75
C GLU A 197 -4.69 2.33 -24.33
N GLN A 198 -4.65 3.52 -23.76
CA GLN A 198 -3.80 4.61 -24.22
C GLN A 198 -2.41 4.60 -23.60
N VAL A 199 -2.24 3.92 -22.49
CA VAL A 199 -0.96 3.74 -21.82
C VAL A 199 0.04 3.06 -22.75
N ASP A 200 1.33 3.37 -22.61
CA ASP A 200 2.37 2.70 -23.37
C ASP A 200 2.34 1.18 -23.09
N ALA A 201 2.35 0.37 -24.16
CA ALA A 201 2.25 -1.10 -24.04
C ALA A 201 3.43 -1.74 -23.25
N SER A 202 4.54 -1.01 -23.06
CA SER A 202 5.65 -1.43 -22.21
C SER A 202 5.41 -1.13 -20.73
N HIS A 203 4.48 -0.23 -20.41
CA HIS A 203 4.15 0.12 -19.04
C HIS A 203 3.17 -0.91 -18.45
N PRO A 204 3.41 -1.44 -17.24
CA PRO A 204 2.57 -2.50 -16.67
C PRO A 204 1.11 -2.10 -16.43
N MET A 205 0.82 -0.80 -16.31
CA MET A 205 -0.55 -0.28 -16.21
C MET A 205 -1.40 -0.55 -17.46
N SER A 206 -0.80 -0.84 -18.62
CA SER A 206 -1.54 -1.18 -19.83
C SER A 206 -2.28 -2.52 -19.76
N LYS A 207 -2.01 -3.34 -18.73
CA LYS A 207 -2.61 -4.66 -18.55
C LYS A 207 -3.99 -4.56 -17.90
N PHE A 208 -4.89 -5.46 -18.29
CA PHE A 208 -6.16 -5.66 -17.61
C PHE A 208 -5.94 -6.23 -16.20
N THR A 209 -6.56 -5.63 -15.18
CA THR A 209 -6.21 -5.90 -13.79
C THR A 209 -7.10 -6.92 -13.09
N VAL A 210 -8.39 -7.00 -13.50
CA VAL A 210 -9.40 -7.80 -12.77
C VAL A 210 -9.27 -9.29 -13.07
N GLY A 211 -9.02 -9.64 -14.31
CA GLY A 211 -9.12 -11.02 -14.78
C GLY A 211 -10.56 -11.42 -15.17
N ASN A 212 -10.68 -12.45 -15.97
CA ASN A 212 -11.93 -13.07 -16.38
C ASN A 212 -11.67 -14.54 -16.79
N LEU A 213 -12.71 -15.27 -17.23
CA LEU A 213 -12.54 -16.67 -17.65
C LEU A 213 -11.62 -16.86 -18.87
N GLU A 214 -11.45 -15.84 -19.71
CA GLU A 214 -10.55 -15.87 -20.86
C GLU A 214 -9.10 -15.69 -20.44
N THR A 215 -8.78 -14.62 -19.69
CA THR A 215 -7.40 -14.31 -19.26
C THR A 215 -6.86 -15.29 -18.22
N LEU A 216 -7.76 -15.93 -17.45
CA LEU A 216 -7.43 -16.96 -16.45
C LEU A 216 -7.69 -18.39 -16.94
N ALA A 217 -7.89 -18.60 -18.26
CA ALA A 217 -8.06 -19.94 -18.81
C ALA A 217 -6.74 -20.74 -18.71
N ASP A 218 -6.83 -22.06 -18.57
CA ASP A 218 -5.65 -22.92 -18.70
C ASP A 218 -5.09 -22.83 -20.13
N LEU A 219 -3.83 -22.49 -20.26
CA LEU A 219 -3.10 -22.56 -21.52
C LEU A 219 -2.50 -23.95 -21.71
N LYS A 220 -2.20 -24.29 -22.95
CA LYS A 220 -1.53 -25.56 -23.25
C LYS A 220 -0.22 -25.63 -22.46
N ASP A 221 -0.05 -26.70 -21.68
CA ASP A 221 1.11 -26.96 -20.84
C ASP A 221 1.39 -25.93 -19.71
N ARG A 222 0.46 -24.97 -19.49
CA ARG A 222 0.54 -23.92 -18.46
C ARG A 222 -0.80 -23.76 -17.74
N PRO A 223 -1.13 -24.63 -16.76
CA PRO A 223 -2.33 -24.47 -15.94
C PRO A 223 -2.25 -23.17 -15.12
N VAL A 224 -3.35 -22.43 -15.00
CA VAL A 224 -3.39 -21.16 -14.23
C VAL A 224 -2.95 -21.33 -12.78
N ARG A 225 -3.28 -22.48 -12.17
CA ARG A 225 -2.83 -22.80 -10.80
C ARG A 225 -1.31 -22.89 -10.69
N ALA A 226 -0.61 -23.44 -11.66
CA ALA A 226 0.86 -23.54 -11.62
C ALA A 226 1.48 -22.14 -11.65
N GLU A 227 0.99 -21.27 -12.53
CA GLU A 227 1.47 -19.89 -12.63
C GLU A 227 1.11 -19.04 -11.40
N LEU A 228 -0.04 -19.32 -10.79
CA LEU A 228 -0.42 -18.71 -9.49
C LEU A 228 0.56 -19.12 -8.38
N LEU A 229 0.95 -20.38 -8.31
CA LEU A 229 1.96 -20.85 -7.35
C LEU A 229 3.33 -20.21 -7.60
N GLU A 230 3.72 -20.06 -8.87
CA GLU A 230 4.97 -19.35 -9.25
C GLU A 230 4.94 -17.90 -8.80
N LEU A 231 3.82 -17.17 -9.04
CA LEU A 231 3.64 -15.80 -8.59
C LEU A 231 3.74 -15.68 -7.06
N TYR A 232 3.08 -16.58 -6.34
CA TYR A 232 3.14 -16.63 -4.88
C TYR A 232 4.57 -16.89 -4.39
N GLN A 233 5.23 -17.94 -4.88
CA GLN A 233 6.60 -18.29 -4.48
C GLN A 233 7.62 -17.20 -4.81
N GLN A 234 7.41 -16.46 -5.90
CA GLN A 234 8.32 -15.41 -6.31
C GLN A 234 8.16 -14.14 -5.47
N TYR A 235 6.92 -13.75 -5.13
CA TYR A 235 6.65 -12.41 -4.62
C TYR A 235 6.07 -12.36 -3.20
N TYR A 236 5.54 -13.46 -2.66
CA TYR A 236 5.08 -13.47 -1.27
C TYR A 236 6.26 -13.73 -0.34
N SER A 237 7.15 -12.75 -0.31
CA SER A 237 8.40 -12.75 0.47
C SER A 237 8.31 -11.72 1.59
N ALA A 238 8.74 -12.09 2.79
CA ALA A 238 8.58 -11.26 4.00
C ALA A 238 9.16 -9.84 3.86
N ASN A 239 10.24 -9.67 3.09
CA ASN A 239 10.82 -8.34 2.82
C ASN A 239 9.94 -7.42 1.97
N LEU A 240 8.95 -7.97 1.25
CA LEU A 240 7.95 -7.22 0.50
C LEU A 240 6.65 -6.99 1.29
N MET A 241 6.60 -7.34 2.56
CA MET A 241 5.39 -7.29 3.37
C MET A 241 5.47 -6.25 4.48
N LYS A 242 4.34 -5.64 4.79
CA LYS A 242 4.15 -4.73 5.92
C LYS A 242 2.94 -5.19 6.72
N LEU A 243 3.14 -5.47 8.00
CA LEU A 243 2.10 -5.90 8.92
C LEU A 243 1.78 -4.78 9.91
N VAL A 244 0.51 -4.48 10.08
CA VAL A 244 0.03 -3.58 11.15
C VAL A 244 -0.96 -4.34 12.00
N VAL A 245 -0.76 -4.36 13.31
CA VAL A 245 -1.66 -4.99 14.29
C VAL A 245 -2.07 -3.98 15.34
N LEU A 246 -3.36 -3.78 15.50
CA LEU A 246 -3.98 -2.94 16.52
C LEU A 246 -4.77 -3.83 17.49
N GLY A 247 -4.48 -3.69 18.77
CA GLY A 247 -5.20 -4.42 19.83
C GLY A 247 -5.34 -3.60 21.10
N THR A 248 -6.12 -4.11 22.04
CA THR A 248 -6.29 -3.56 23.38
C THR A 248 -5.15 -3.93 24.32
N GLU A 249 -4.34 -4.91 23.92
CA GLU A 249 -3.22 -5.47 24.66
C GLU A 249 -2.03 -4.49 24.70
N SER A 250 -1.11 -4.70 25.62
CA SER A 250 0.16 -3.99 25.66
C SER A 250 1.02 -4.32 24.43
N LEU A 251 1.95 -3.42 24.06
CA LEU A 251 2.87 -3.67 22.95
C LEU A 251 3.68 -4.97 23.08
N ASP A 252 4.08 -5.34 24.31
CA ASP A 252 4.81 -6.58 24.57
C ASP A 252 3.91 -7.83 24.34
N GLN A 253 2.66 -7.75 24.70
CA GLN A 253 1.68 -8.82 24.42
C GLN A 253 1.38 -8.95 22.92
N LEU A 254 1.18 -7.82 22.21
CA LEU A 254 1.00 -7.83 20.76
C LEU A 254 2.23 -8.41 20.04
N GLU A 255 3.44 -8.05 20.47
CA GLU A 255 4.69 -8.60 19.92
C GLU A 255 4.77 -10.12 20.16
N ALA A 256 4.44 -10.57 21.36
CA ALA A 256 4.41 -12.00 21.71
C ALA A 256 3.38 -12.79 20.87
N MET A 257 2.29 -12.18 20.45
CA MET A 257 1.32 -12.79 19.53
C MET A 257 1.83 -12.84 18.08
N VAL A 258 2.50 -11.78 17.63
CA VAL A 258 2.89 -11.59 16.22
C VAL A 258 4.15 -12.38 15.87
N VAL A 259 5.20 -12.32 16.69
CA VAL A 259 6.52 -12.90 16.37
C VAL A 259 6.43 -14.38 16.02
N PRO A 260 5.84 -15.27 16.84
CA PRO A 260 5.83 -16.70 16.53
C PRO A 260 5.01 -17.06 15.28
N ARG A 261 4.00 -16.25 14.93
CA ARG A 261 3.09 -16.52 13.82
C ARG A 261 3.63 -16.04 12.48
N PHE A 262 4.24 -14.89 12.46
CA PHE A 262 4.67 -14.24 11.21
C PHE A 262 6.16 -14.45 10.88
N SER A 263 6.98 -14.90 11.83
CA SER A 263 8.37 -15.27 11.56
C SER A 263 8.52 -16.49 10.66
N ALA A 264 7.46 -17.29 10.50
CA ALA A 264 7.42 -18.44 9.60
C ALA A 264 7.31 -18.05 8.11
N ILE A 265 6.96 -16.80 7.80
CA ILE A 265 6.88 -16.31 6.42
C ILE A 265 8.29 -16.35 5.82
N ALA A 266 8.42 -17.01 4.67
CA ALA A 266 9.70 -17.11 3.98
C ALA A 266 10.18 -15.74 3.48
N ASN A 267 11.49 -15.51 3.57
CA ASN A 267 12.14 -14.36 2.97
C ASN A 267 13.09 -14.82 1.87
N TYR A 268 12.86 -14.35 0.67
CA TYR A 268 13.67 -14.64 -0.53
C TYR A 268 14.50 -13.44 -0.96
N ASP A 269 14.47 -12.33 -0.22
CA ASP A 269 15.07 -11.04 -0.59
C ASP A 269 14.66 -10.60 -2.00
N THR A 270 13.39 -10.82 -2.32
CA THR A 270 12.83 -10.52 -3.64
C THR A 270 12.87 -9.03 -3.90
N GLU A 271 13.36 -8.66 -5.06
CA GLU A 271 13.30 -7.28 -5.58
C GLU A 271 12.16 -7.15 -6.57
N VAL A 272 11.46 -6.02 -6.52
CA VAL A 272 10.40 -5.69 -7.46
C VAL A 272 10.90 -4.62 -8.40
N GLU A 273 10.83 -4.89 -9.71
CA GLU A 273 11.25 -3.95 -10.74
C GLU A 273 10.42 -2.65 -10.69
N ILE A 274 11.11 -1.52 -10.75
CA ILE A 274 10.49 -0.20 -10.91
C ILE A 274 10.52 0.15 -12.39
N HIS A 275 9.35 0.22 -13.00
CA HIS A 275 9.23 0.59 -14.40
C HIS A 275 9.43 2.10 -14.56
N GLY A 276 10.47 2.52 -15.27
CA GLY A 276 10.79 3.93 -15.52
C GLY A 276 10.12 4.53 -16.75
N SER A 277 9.13 3.87 -17.35
CA SER A 277 8.44 4.34 -18.54
C SER A 277 7.37 5.39 -18.20
N GLN A 278 7.20 6.36 -19.12
CA GLN A 278 6.07 7.30 -19.04
C GLN A 278 4.75 6.54 -19.27
N LEU A 279 3.68 6.94 -18.57
CA LEU A 279 2.35 6.36 -18.76
C LEU A 279 1.88 6.48 -20.21
N ILE A 280 1.96 7.68 -20.76
CA ILE A 280 1.60 7.96 -22.16
C ILE A 280 2.81 8.55 -22.86
N SER A 281 3.18 7.97 -23.99
CA SER A 281 4.30 8.46 -24.80
C SER A 281 4.08 9.92 -25.22
N GLU A 282 5.10 10.77 -25.10
CA GLU A 282 5.05 12.17 -25.55
C GLU A 282 4.63 12.32 -27.02
N LYS A 283 4.92 11.33 -27.85
CA LYS A 283 4.53 11.33 -29.28
C LYS A 283 3.02 11.24 -29.47
N LYS A 284 2.28 10.76 -28.48
CA LYS A 284 0.81 10.71 -28.50
C LYS A 284 0.17 11.99 -27.95
N LEU A 285 0.93 12.89 -27.33
CA LEU A 285 0.43 14.10 -26.69
C LEU A 285 0.38 15.30 -27.66
N PRO A 286 -0.61 16.21 -27.53
CA PRO A 286 -1.76 16.11 -26.65
C PRO A 286 -2.77 15.05 -27.11
N LEU A 287 -3.29 14.27 -26.20
CA LEU A 287 -4.29 13.22 -26.46
C LEU A 287 -5.67 13.69 -26.03
N LEU A 288 -6.66 13.56 -26.90
CA LEU A 288 -8.08 13.74 -26.56
C LEU A 288 -8.77 12.38 -26.57
N ILE A 289 -9.41 12.05 -25.47
CA ILE A 289 -10.24 10.84 -25.32
C ILE A 289 -11.68 11.28 -25.11
N GLU A 290 -12.60 10.82 -25.96
CA GLU A 290 -14.02 11.05 -25.80
C GLU A 290 -14.68 9.71 -25.45
N VAL A 291 -15.34 9.66 -24.30
CA VAL A 291 -16.02 8.46 -23.78
C VAL A 291 -17.51 8.75 -23.67
N GLU A 292 -18.35 7.91 -24.29
CA GLU A 292 -19.79 7.99 -24.13
C GLU A 292 -20.20 7.21 -22.86
N PRO A 293 -20.71 7.90 -21.81
CA PRO A 293 -21.13 7.25 -20.59
C PRO A 293 -22.46 6.52 -20.75
N LEU A 294 -22.70 5.53 -19.88
CA LEU A 294 -24.00 4.84 -19.80
C LEU A 294 -25.03 5.60 -18.98
N LYS A 295 -24.55 6.40 -18.01
CA LYS A 295 -25.40 7.29 -17.18
C LYS A 295 -25.33 8.72 -17.72
N GLU A 296 -26.22 9.56 -17.25
CA GLU A 296 -26.15 10.98 -17.54
C GLU A 296 -24.98 11.62 -16.77
N LEU A 297 -23.82 11.62 -17.39
CA LEU A 297 -22.58 12.19 -16.86
C LEU A 297 -21.98 13.16 -17.88
N ARG A 298 -21.58 14.33 -17.42
CA ARG A 298 -20.88 15.34 -18.22
C ARG A 298 -19.67 15.81 -17.45
N GLU A 299 -18.51 15.41 -17.88
CA GLU A 299 -17.25 15.70 -17.19
C GLU A 299 -16.15 16.00 -18.20
N ILE A 300 -15.24 16.88 -17.84
CA ILE A 300 -13.93 17.04 -18.47
C ILE A 300 -12.87 16.76 -17.44
N SER A 301 -11.97 15.84 -17.72
CA SER A 301 -10.72 15.64 -17.00
C SER A 301 -9.54 16.13 -17.85
N ILE A 302 -8.74 17.03 -17.30
CA ILE A 302 -7.50 17.51 -17.92
C ILE A 302 -6.34 17.01 -17.10
N SER A 303 -5.55 16.08 -17.65
CA SER A 303 -4.51 15.37 -16.92
C SER A 303 -3.12 15.68 -17.41
N PHE A 304 -2.17 15.77 -16.49
CA PHE A 304 -0.75 16.06 -16.74
C PHE A 304 0.11 14.97 -16.11
N GLN A 305 1.02 14.41 -16.87
CA GLN A 305 2.04 13.51 -16.32
C GLN A 305 3.06 14.31 -15.53
N LEU A 306 3.27 13.88 -14.27
CA LEU A 306 4.26 14.45 -13.38
C LEU A 306 5.30 13.40 -13.00
N PRO A 307 6.52 13.81 -12.62
CA PRO A 307 7.43 12.92 -11.91
C PRO A 307 6.76 12.38 -10.63
N LYS A 308 7.28 11.28 -10.10
CA LYS A 308 6.83 10.73 -8.80
C LYS A 308 6.82 11.82 -7.72
N MET A 309 5.67 12.06 -7.10
CA MET A 309 5.49 13.11 -6.09
C MET A 309 5.76 12.65 -4.66
N LYS A 310 5.70 11.36 -4.39
CA LYS A 310 5.96 10.79 -3.04
C LYS A 310 7.27 11.22 -2.38
N PRO A 311 8.42 11.35 -3.07
CA PRO A 311 9.64 11.87 -2.45
C PRO A 311 9.50 13.27 -1.86
N TYR A 312 8.54 14.06 -2.35
CA TYR A 312 8.27 15.44 -1.92
C TYR A 312 7.19 15.54 -0.84
N TRP A 313 6.84 14.44 -0.15
CA TRP A 313 5.74 14.37 0.81
C TRP A 313 5.84 15.40 1.96
N ARG A 314 7.07 15.87 2.31
CA ARG A 314 7.25 16.89 3.34
C ARG A 314 6.86 18.30 2.88
N ILE A 315 6.97 18.60 1.59
CA ILE A 315 6.68 19.92 1.01
C ILE A 315 5.41 19.93 0.15
N LYS A 316 4.89 18.76 -0.20
CA LYS A 316 3.58 18.52 -0.83
C LYS A 316 3.25 19.45 -2.01
N PRO A 317 4.12 19.57 -3.06
CA PRO A 317 3.93 20.56 -4.13
C PRO A 317 2.66 20.31 -4.95
N ALA A 318 2.32 19.05 -5.23
CA ALA A 318 1.09 18.70 -5.94
C ALA A 318 -0.17 19.09 -5.14
N GLN A 319 -0.15 18.94 -3.81
CA GLN A 319 -1.27 19.35 -2.95
C GLN A 319 -1.40 20.88 -2.88
N TYR A 320 -0.29 21.61 -2.92
CA TYR A 320 -0.32 23.08 -3.00
C TYR A 320 -0.98 23.54 -4.30
N LEU A 321 -0.58 22.99 -5.46
CA LEU A 321 -1.20 23.28 -6.76
C LEU A 321 -2.68 22.89 -6.78
N ALA A 322 -3.01 21.71 -6.23
CA ALA A 322 -4.39 21.26 -6.10
C ALA A 322 -5.27 22.26 -5.33
N ALA A 323 -4.74 22.80 -4.24
CA ALA A 323 -5.45 23.79 -3.44
C ALA A 323 -5.68 25.12 -4.16
N LEU A 324 -4.75 25.54 -5.03
CA LEU A 324 -4.89 26.78 -5.82
C LEU A 324 -5.89 26.60 -6.98
N ILE A 325 -5.80 25.48 -7.69
CA ILE A 325 -6.63 25.21 -8.87
C ILE A 325 -8.04 24.78 -8.44
N GLY A 326 -8.13 23.92 -7.43
CA GLY A 326 -9.39 23.42 -6.88
C GLY A 326 -10.09 24.33 -5.86
N HIS A 327 -9.62 25.60 -5.72
CA HIS A 327 -10.24 26.54 -4.81
C HIS A 327 -11.68 26.85 -5.23
N GLU A 328 -12.62 26.90 -4.25
CA GLU A 328 -14.04 27.09 -4.53
C GLU A 328 -14.56 28.50 -4.19
N GLY A 329 -13.77 29.29 -3.46
CA GLY A 329 -14.18 30.62 -2.97
C GLY A 329 -14.23 31.69 -4.08
N GLN A 330 -14.58 32.89 -3.67
CA GLN A 330 -14.65 34.05 -4.55
C GLN A 330 -13.30 34.29 -5.29
N GLY A 331 -13.39 34.55 -6.58
CA GLY A 331 -12.22 34.76 -7.45
C GLY A 331 -11.52 33.48 -7.91
N SER A 332 -12.11 32.29 -7.64
CA SER A 332 -11.59 31.00 -8.11
C SER A 332 -12.04 30.68 -9.54
N LEU A 333 -11.36 29.68 -10.14
CA LEU A 333 -11.77 29.13 -11.44
C LEU A 333 -13.19 28.54 -11.37
N LEU A 334 -13.51 27.79 -10.33
CA LEU A 334 -14.85 27.21 -10.16
C LEU A 334 -15.93 28.28 -10.08
N GLN A 335 -15.71 29.36 -9.31
CA GLN A 335 -16.66 30.46 -9.23
C GLN A 335 -16.89 31.09 -10.59
N LEU A 336 -15.82 31.39 -11.35
CA LEU A 336 -15.93 31.92 -12.72
C LEU A 336 -16.77 31.00 -13.62
N LEU A 337 -16.55 29.68 -13.57
CA LEU A 337 -17.30 28.72 -14.38
C LEU A 337 -18.76 28.57 -13.94
N LYS A 338 -19.05 28.69 -12.64
CA LYS A 338 -20.40 28.72 -12.09
C LYS A 338 -21.16 29.98 -12.50
N ASP A 339 -20.50 31.12 -12.48
CA ASP A 339 -21.11 32.40 -12.90
C ASP A 339 -21.50 32.41 -14.39
N GLN A 340 -20.76 31.62 -15.22
CA GLN A 340 -21.13 31.38 -16.61
C GLN A 340 -22.21 30.30 -16.78
N GLY A 341 -22.60 29.61 -15.72
CA GLY A 341 -23.51 28.47 -15.77
C GLY A 341 -22.94 27.23 -16.44
N TRP A 342 -21.60 27.06 -16.45
CA TRP A 342 -20.92 25.98 -17.19
C TRP A 342 -20.49 24.78 -16.33
N ALA A 343 -20.21 25.00 -15.06
CA ALA A 343 -19.75 23.94 -14.16
C ALA A 343 -20.62 23.81 -12.90
N GLU A 344 -20.69 22.59 -12.39
CA GLU A 344 -21.33 22.25 -11.11
C GLU A 344 -20.26 22.03 -10.03
N SER A 345 -19.14 21.41 -10.41
CA SER A 345 -18.03 21.07 -9.51
C SER A 345 -16.69 21.21 -10.22
N LEU A 346 -15.63 21.35 -9.43
CA LEU A 346 -14.25 21.28 -9.89
C LEU A 346 -13.40 20.67 -8.76
N SER A 347 -12.58 19.68 -9.11
CA SER A 347 -11.54 19.17 -8.24
C SER A 347 -10.19 19.16 -8.97
N ALA A 348 -9.10 19.20 -8.22
CA ALA A 348 -7.76 19.08 -8.77
C ALA A 348 -6.86 18.32 -7.80
N GLY A 349 -5.97 17.48 -8.32
CA GLY A 349 -5.04 16.73 -7.49
C GLY A 349 -4.23 15.69 -8.24
N ALA A 350 -3.25 15.11 -7.54
CA ALA A 350 -2.56 13.91 -8.00
C ALA A 350 -3.41 12.70 -7.59
N GLY A 351 -4.09 12.09 -8.55
CA GLY A 351 -5.02 10.98 -8.32
C GLY A 351 -4.43 9.60 -8.57
N LEU A 352 -3.62 9.47 -9.59
CA LEU A 352 -2.92 8.25 -9.93
C LEU A 352 -1.43 8.44 -9.67
N GLU A 353 -0.88 7.60 -8.81
CA GLU A 353 0.54 7.60 -8.51
C GLU A 353 1.04 6.17 -8.39
N ASP A 354 2.11 5.86 -9.11
CA ASP A 354 2.83 4.60 -9.02
C ASP A 354 4.30 4.80 -8.60
N ARG A 355 5.11 3.73 -8.68
CA ARG A 355 6.54 3.76 -8.31
C ARG A 355 7.37 4.69 -9.16
N SER A 356 6.90 5.10 -10.34
CA SER A 356 7.66 5.85 -11.34
C SER A 356 7.12 7.24 -11.63
N SER A 357 5.80 7.44 -11.55
CA SER A 357 5.12 8.63 -12.06
C SER A 357 3.89 9.01 -11.23
N SER A 358 3.37 10.19 -11.49
CA SER A 358 2.09 10.66 -10.97
C SER A 358 1.29 11.30 -12.10
N LEU A 359 -0.04 11.19 -12.02
CA LEU A 359 -0.96 11.88 -12.91
C LEU A 359 -1.72 12.93 -12.09
N PHE A 360 -1.50 14.20 -12.42
CA PHE A 360 -2.25 15.31 -11.85
C PHE A 360 -3.44 15.64 -12.75
N SER A 361 -4.63 15.62 -12.21
CA SER A 361 -5.85 15.87 -12.96
C SER A 361 -6.61 17.08 -12.43
N ILE A 362 -7.34 17.73 -13.33
CA ILE A 362 -8.34 18.78 -13.07
C ILE A 362 -9.65 18.23 -13.64
N ASP A 363 -10.58 17.89 -12.74
CA ASP A 363 -11.85 17.26 -13.08
C ASP A 363 -12.97 18.24 -12.88
N ILE A 364 -13.81 18.43 -13.89
CA ILE A 364 -14.87 19.45 -13.91
C ILE A 364 -16.19 18.82 -14.30
N GLY A 365 -17.13 18.78 -13.35
CA GLY A 365 -18.51 18.40 -13.59
C GLY A 365 -19.25 19.53 -14.35
N LEU A 366 -19.85 19.19 -15.48
CA LEU A 366 -20.41 20.15 -16.42
C LEU A 366 -21.93 20.19 -16.37
N THR A 367 -22.48 21.40 -16.51
CA THR A 367 -23.89 21.58 -16.90
C THR A 367 -24.09 21.21 -18.39
N PRO A 368 -25.35 21.04 -18.85
CA PRO A 368 -25.63 20.89 -20.27
C PRO A 368 -25.09 22.03 -21.14
N GLU A 369 -25.10 23.26 -20.61
CA GLU A 369 -24.54 24.42 -21.31
C GLU A 369 -23.00 24.38 -21.29
N GLY A 370 -22.39 24.01 -20.15
CA GLY A 370 -20.93 23.83 -20.05
C GLY A 370 -20.40 22.79 -21.06
N TYR A 371 -21.12 21.70 -21.28
CA TYR A 371 -20.76 20.74 -22.31
C TYR A 371 -20.72 21.34 -23.72
N LYS A 372 -21.68 22.21 -24.07
CA LYS A 372 -21.64 22.93 -25.36
C LYS A 372 -20.44 23.89 -25.43
N GLN A 373 -20.07 24.50 -24.31
CA GLN A 373 -18.98 25.46 -24.21
C GLN A 373 -17.61 24.83 -23.83
N ARG A 374 -17.51 23.49 -23.85
CA ARG A 374 -16.33 22.76 -23.37
C ARG A 374 -15.00 23.25 -23.92
N LYS A 375 -14.98 23.69 -25.20
CA LYS A 375 -13.75 24.25 -25.81
C LYS A 375 -13.33 25.60 -25.18
N GLN A 376 -14.31 26.47 -24.89
CA GLN A 376 -14.05 27.73 -24.24
C GLN A 376 -13.67 27.54 -22.78
N LEU A 377 -14.36 26.62 -22.10
CA LEU A 377 -14.02 26.22 -20.73
C LEU A 377 -12.58 25.71 -20.62
N THR A 378 -12.15 24.82 -21.52
CA THR A 378 -10.78 24.34 -21.56
C THR A 378 -9.76 25.48 -21.71
N ARG A 379 -10.05 26.48 -22.54
CA ARG A 379 -9.19 27.69 -22.66
C ARG A 379 -9.11 28.46 -21.36
N LEU A 380 -10.20 28.57 -20.61
CA LEU A 380 -10.20 29.26 -19.32
C LEU A 380 -9.37 28.49 -18.27
N VAL A 381 -9.41 27.15 -18.29
CA VAL A 381 -8.56 26.33 -17.41
C VAL A 381 -7.08 26.59 -17.68
N PHE A 382 -6.65 26.59 -18.96
CA PHE A 382 -5.26 26.88 -19.29
C PHE A 382 -4.87 28.34 -18.97
N ALA A 383 -5.75 29.30 -19.17
CA ALA A 383 -5.52 30.69 -18.77
C ALA A 383 -5.38 30.82 -17.24
N TRP A 384 -6.14 30.05 -16.48
CA TRP A 384 -6.02 29.97 -15.02
C TRP A 384 -4.69 29.37 -14.57
N ILE A 385 -4.27 28.27 -15.18
CA ILE A 385 -2.95 27.67 -14.93
C ILE A 385 -1.83 28.68 -15.19
N GLU A 386 -1.92 29.45 -16.28
CA GLU A 386 -0.96 30.50 -16.57
C GLU A 386 -0.97 31.63 -15.53
N THR A 387 -2.15 31.98 -15.01
CA THR A 387 -2.29 32.95 -13.92
C THR A 387 -1.61 32.43 -12.63
N VAL A 388 -1.84 31.17 -12.28
CA VAL A 388 -1.18 30.54 -11.12
C VAL A 388 0.34 30.54 -11.31
N ARG A 389 0.83 30.19 -12.51
CA ARG A 389 2.26 30.16 -12.84
C ARG A 389 2.89 31.57 -12.74
N SER A 390 2.23 32.57 -13.27
CA SER A 390 2.72 33.94 -13.30
C SER A 390 2.78 34.59 -11.92
N ASN A 391 1.83 34.24 -11.03
CA ASN A 391 1.83 34.73 -9.65
C ASN A 391 2.89 34.03 -8.78
N GLY A 392 3.37 32.84 -9.20
CA GLY A 392 4.35 32.07 -8.46
C GLY A 392 3.82 31.55 -7.12
N ILE A 393 4.74 31.24 -6.22
CA ILE A 393 4.41 30.69 -4.89
C ILE A 393 4.31 31.84 -3.90
N GLU A 394 3.11 32.06 -3.37
CA GLU A 394 2.87 33.05 -2.33
C GLU A 394 3.08 32.40 -0.94
N ALA A 395 4.09 32.86 -0.21
CA ALA A 395 4.51 32.28 1.06
C ALA A 395 3.34 32.17 2.06
N TRP A 396 2.50 33.19 2.18
CA TRP A 396 1.37 33.17 3.12
C TRP A 396 0.35 32.08 2.82
N ARG A 397 0.12 31.75 1.55
CA ARG A 397 -0.78 30.64 1.15
C ARG A 397 -0.19 29.29 1.50
N TYR A 398 1.12 29.14 1.31
CA TYR A 398 1.81 27.92 1.70
C TYR A 398 1.78 27.73 3.22
N ASP A 399 2.05 28.80 3.99
CA ASP A 399 2.08 28.77 5.45
C ASP A 399 0.67 28.50 6.03
N GLU A 400 -0.38 29.03 5.41
CA GLU A 400 -1.77 28.71 5.76
C GLU A 400 -2.04 27.22 5.57
N ARG A 401 -1.68 26.64 4.42
CA ARG A 401 -1.86 25.21 4.13
C ARG A 401 -1.06 24.33 5.08
N ALA A 402 0.18 24.70 5.35
CA ALA A 402 1.02 24.00 6.32
C ALA A 402 0.42 24.04 7.73
N SER A 403 -0.13 25.18 8.14
CA SER A 403 -0.81 25.35 9.43
C SER A 403 -2.08 24.50 9.53
N LEU A 404 -2.88 24.46 8.45
CA LEU A 404 -4.07 23.61 8.38
C LEU A 404 -3.71 22.11 8.43
N ALA A 405 -2.66 21.69 7.73
CA ALA A 405 -2.18 20.31 7.78
C ALA A 405 -1.67 19.93 9.18
N ALA A 406 -0.94 20.82 9.84
CA ALA A 406 -0.48 20.62 11.23
C ALA A 406 -1.65 20.51 12.22
N MET A 407 -2.70 21.35 12.03
CA MET A 407 -3.94 21.26 12.80
C MET A 407 -4.68 19.94 12.54
N ALA A 408 -4.84 19.54 11.29
CA ALA A 408 -5.49 18.28 10.93
C ALA A 408 -4.77 17.08 11.57
N PHE A 409 -3.43 17.04 11.52
CA PHE A 409 -2.65 16.01 12.21
C PHE A 409 -2.85 16.05 13.73
N ARG A 410 -2.86 17.23 14.33
CA ARG A 410 -3.01 17.38 15.79
C ARG A 410 -4.38 16.94 16.30
N PHE A 411 -5.45 17.21 15.53
CA PHE A 411 -6.83 16.94 15.89
C PHE A 411 -7.46 15.83 15.04
N GLN A 412 -6.61 14.94 14.53
CA GLN A 412 -7.06 13.79 13.75
C GLN A 412 -8.07 12.95 14.54
N GLU A 413 -9.23 12.73 13.93
CA GLU A 413 -10.26 11.88 14.51
C GLU A 413 -9.85 10.39 14.47
N LYS A 414 -10.36 9.63 15.42
CA LYS A 414 -10.15 8.18 15.48
C LYS A 414 -10.90 7.53 14.31
N GLN A 415 -10.17 6.85 13.45
CA GLN A 415 -10.73 6.05 12.36
C GLN A 415 -11.20 4.69 12.91
N ASN A 416 -12.04 3.97 12.15
CA ASN A 416 -12.33 2.57 12.48
C ASN A 416 -11.04 1.73 12.40
N SER A 417 -10.94 0.71 13.26
CA SER A 417 -9.71 -0.07 13.45
C SER A 417 -9.23 -0.72 12.15
N MET A 418 -10.14 -1.34 11.38
CA MET A 418 -9.82 -2.02 10.12
C MET A 418 -9.28 -1.07 9.05
N GLY A 419 -9.96 0.04 8.80
CA GLY A 419 -9.50 1.05 7.83
C GLY A 419 -8.18 1.69 8.22
N TYR A 420 -7.97 1.89 9.53
CA TYR A 420 -6.73 2.45 10.05
C TYR A 420 -5.51 1.54 9.80
N VAL A 421 -5.61 0.25 10.18
CA VAL A 421 -4.50 -0.70 9.96
C VAL A 421 -4.24 -0.94 8.47
N SER A 422 -5.30 -1.03 7.64
CA SER A 422 -5.18 -1.19 6.20
C SER A 422 -4.45 -0.01 5.55
N SER A 423 -4.84 1.22 5.88
CA SER A 423 -4.18 2.42 5.37
C SER A 423 -2.71 2.48 5.79
N LEU A 424 -2.41 2.20 7.06
CA LEU A 424 -1.03 2.26 7.56
C LEU A 424 -0.13 1.20 6.94
N ALA A 425 -0.62 -0.03 6.74
CA ALA A 425 0.15 -1.08 6.09
C ALA A 425 0.57 -0.66 4.66
N SER A 426 -0.34 -0.09 3.88
CA SER A 426 -0.02 0.43 2.54
C SER A 426 0.91 1.65 2.58
N LEU A 427 0.73 2.56 3.55
CA LEU A 427 1.57 3.75 3.70
C LEU A 427 3.01 3.40 4.13
N MET A 428 3.22 2.30 4.86
CA MET A 428 4.56 1.82 5.23
C MET A 428 5.44 1.43 4.03
N HIS A 429 4.85 1.14 2.86
CA HIS A 429 5.60 0.95 1.61
C HIS A 429 6.04 2.26 0.96
N GLN A 430 5.42 3.37 1.33
CA GLN A 430 5.57 4.64 0.65
C GLN A 430 6.40 5.64 1.45
N TYR A 431 6.35 5.56 2.78
CA TYR A 431 6.95 6.51 3.71
C TYR A 431 7.76 5.81 4.79
N PRO A 432 8.77 6.49 5.37
CA PRO A 432 9.45 5.95 6.55
C PRO A 432 8.44 5.67 7.67
N THR A 433 8.51 4.50 8.29
CA THR A 433 7.55 4.09 9.34
C THR A 433 7.49 5.08 10.50
N ALA A 434 8.60 5.74 10.83
CA ALA A 434 8.61 6.80 11.84
C ALA A 434 7.67 7.97 11.52
N ASP A 435 7.46 8.25 10.24
CA ASP A 435 6.66 9.37 9.75
C ASP A 435 5.26 8.94 9.24
N VAL A 436 4.95 7.65 9.26
CA VAL A 436 3.77 7.07 8.56
C VAL A 436 2.44 7.71 9.00
N LEU A 437 2.31 8.13 10.26
CA LEU A 437 1.09 8.76 10.78
C LEU A 437 0.87 10.20 10.31
N ARG A 438 1.90 10.85 9.76
CA ARG A 438 1.84 12.26 9.33
C ARG A 438 2.20 12.48 7.86
N ALA A 439 2.57 11.43 7.14
CA ALA A 439 3.08 11.55 5.78
C ALA A 439 1.96 11.64 4.73
N GLY A 440 0.82 10.98 4.94
CA GLY A 440 -0.34 10.91 4.05
C GLY A 440 -1.11 12.22 3.86
#